data_f3b6256981360972d5a905f4bcbb7312
#
_entry.id   f3b6256981360972d5a905f4bcbb7312
#
_cell.length_a   1.000
_cell.length_b   1.000
_cell.length_c   1.000
_cell.angle_alpha   90.00
_cell.angle_beta   90.00
_cell.angle_gamma   90.00
#
_symmetry.space_group_name_H-M   'P 1'
#
loop_
_entity.id
_entity.type
_entity.pdbx_description
1 polymer ?
#
loop_
_entity_poly.entity_id
_entity_poly.type
_entity_poly.pdbx_seq_one_letter_code
_entity_poly.pdbx_strand_id
1 'polypeptide(L)'
;MSGKRYPEEFKIEAVKQVVDRGYSVSSVATRLDITTHSLYAWIKKYGPDSSTNKEQSDAQAEILRLQKELKRVTDERDIFKKSRGVLRKAVRLRYAFIRDNTHCWPVRLLCRVLDVHPSGFYAWLQQPHSQREQANQMLTGQIKQFWLESGCVYGYRKIHLDLRDTGQQCGVNRVWRLMKRAGIKAQVGYRSPRARKGEDSIVAPDRLQRQFNPDAPDERWVTDITYIRTHEGWLYLAVVVDLFSRKVIGWSMQPRMTKEIVLNALLMALWRRNPQKAVLVHSDQVSQYTSYEWQSFLKSHGLEGSMSRRGNCHDNAVAESFFQLLKRERVKKKIYGTREEARSDIFDYIEMFYNSKRRHGSSDKMPPTEYEKRYYRRLESV
;
A
#
# COMPACT_ATOMS: atom_id res chain seq x y z
N MET A 1 -62.90 54.66 14.40
CA MET A 1 -64.01 54.83 13.43
C MET A 1 -64.01 53.59 12.52
N SER A 2 -65.02 52.71 12.66
CA SER A 2 -65.22 51.56 11.82
C SER A 2 -65.57 51.98 10.39
N GLY A 3 -64.70 51.77 9.42
CA GLY A 3 -64.96 52.11 8.03
C GLY A 3 -66.16 51.34 7.48
N LYS A 4 -67.13 52.01 6.97
CA LYS A 4 -68.33 51.47 6.29
C LYS A 4 -67.87 50.46 5.22
N ARG A 5 -68.14 49.14 5.39
CA ARG A 5 -67.87 48.12 4.37
C ARG A 5 -69.02 48.07 3.38
N TYR A 6 -68.78 48.51 2.15
CA TYR A 6 -69.74 48.44 1.07
C TYR A 6 -69.67 47.06 0.37
N PRO A 7 -70.84 46.47 -0.03
CA PRO A 7 -70.86 45.25 -0.84
C PRO A 7 -70.18 45.45 -2.19
N GLU A 8 -69.69 44.35 -2.77
CA GLU A 8 -68.95 44.38 -4.03
C GLU A 8 -69.75 44.88 -5.18
N GLU A 9 -71.03 44.50 -5.24
CA GLU A 9 -72.01 44.98 -6.21
C GLU A 9 -72.22 46.53 -6.15
N PHE A 10 -72.27 47.11 -4.95
CA PHE A 10 -72.35 48.56 -4.76
C PHE A 10 -71.09 49.27 -5.29
N LYS A 11 -69.92 48.68 -5.09
CA LYS A 11 -68.69 49.29 -5.60
C LYS A 11 -68.63 49.25 -7.12
N ILE A 12 -69.07 48.14 -7.74
CA ILE A 12 -69.10 47.95 -9.18
C ILE A 12 -70.11 49.00 -9.79
N GLU A 13 -71.26 49.15 -9.21
CA GLU A 13 -72.25 50.08 -9.70
C GLU A 13 -71.83 51.56 -9.53
N ALA A 14 -71.13 51.85 -8.42
CA ALA A 14 -70.57 53.22 -8.22
C ALA A 14 -69.47 53.50 -9.26
N VAL A 15 -68.66 52.52 -9.65
CA VAL A 15 -67.67 52.67 -10.74
C VAL A 15 -68.34 52.88 -12.09
N LYS A 16 -69.42 52.14 -12.40
CA LYS A 16 -70.21 52.36 -13.64
C LYS A 16 -70.78 53.75 -13.76
N GLN A 17 -71.19 54.39 -12.66
CA GLN A 17 -71.68 55.80 -12.70
C GLN A 17 -70.62 56.77 -13.22
N VAL A 18 -69.36 56.50 -12.89
CA VAL A 18 -68.26 57.36 -13.35
C VAL A 18 -67.79 56.95 -14.75
N VAL A 19 -67.63 55.66 -15.02
CA VAL A 19 -67.04 55.16 -16.27
C VAL A 19 -68.07 55.17 -17.43
N ASP A 20 -69.25 54.60 -17.21
CA ASP A 20 -70.23 54.40 -18.29
C ASP A 20 -71.14 55.62 -18.47
N ARG A 21 -71.48 56.32 -17.37
CA ARG A 21 -72.40 57.49 -17.41
C ARG A 21 -71.71 58.84 -17.38
N GLY A 22 -70.35 58.88 -17.25
CA GLY A 22 -69.51 60.06 -17.35
C GLY A 22 -69.65 61.07 -16.20
N TYR A 23 -70.23 60.70 -15.06
CA TYR A 23 -70.30 61.60 -13.91
C TYR A 23 -68.92 61.84 -13.29
N SER A 24 -68.66 63.02 -12.79
CA SER A 24 -67.40 63.33 -12.14
C SER A 24 -67.21 62.53 -10.83
N VAL A 25 -65.98 62.04 -10.55
CA VAL A 25 -65.65 61.25 -9.35
C VAL A 25 -66.10 62.00 -8.08
N SER A 26 -65.92 63.30 -8.02
CA SER A 26 -66.32 64.13 -6.87
C SER A 26 -67.87 64.18 -6.70
N SER A 27 -68.64 64.29 -7.79
CA SER A 27 -70.10 64.30 -7.76
C SER A 27 -70.65 62.92 -7.26
N VAL A 28 -70.12 61.80 -7.78
CA VAL A 28 -70.56 60.49 -7.38
C VAL A 28 -70.17 60.22 -5.92
N ALA A 29 -68.96 60.58 -5.51
CA ALA A 29 -68.47 60.39 -4.12
C ALA A 29 -69.36 61.15 -3.12
N THR A 30 -69.76 62.44 -3.43
CA THR A 30 -70.65 63.24 -2.57
C THR A 30 -72.02 62.61 -2.50
N ARG A 31 -72.62 62.16 -3.61
CA ARG A 31 -73.96 61.53 -3.65
C ARG A 31 -74.07 60.22 -2.93
N LEU A 32 -72.96 59.41 -2.90
CA LEU A 32 -72.93 58.12 -2.27
C LEU A 32 -72.39 58.17 -0.87
N ASP A 33 -72.05 59.35 -0.32
CA ASP A 33 -71.42 59.55 1.01
C ASP A 33 -70.16 58.70 1.22
N ILE A 34 -69.30 58.73 0.20
CA ILE A 34 -68.00 58.03 0.21
C ILE A 34 -66.89 59.04 -0.09
N THR A 35 -65.67 58.66 0.28
CA THR A 35 -64.49 59.46 -0.04
C THR A 35 -64.07 59.27 -1.48
N THR A 36 -63.65 60.38 -2.13
CA THR A 36 -63.12 60.33 -3.50
C THR A 36 -61.93 59.28 -3.60
N HIS A 37 -61.15 59.18 -2.55
CA HIS A 37 -60.06 58.19 -2.48
C HIS A 37 -60.57 56.73 -2.57
N SER A 38 -61.68 56.41 -1.87
CA SER A 38 -62.31 55.10 -1.96
C SER A 38 -62.82 54.81 -3.36
N LEU A 39 -63.43 55.81 -4.01
CA LEU A 39 -63.99 55.66 -5.37
C LEU A 39 -62.88 55.50 -6.41
N TYR A 40 -61.76 56.20 -6.29
CA TYR A 40 -60.59 55.98 -7.14
C TYR A 40 -59.97 54.57 -6.95
N ALA A 41 -59.91 54.07 -5.70
CA ALA A 41 -59.49 52.76 -5.44
C ALA A 41 -60.42 51.69 -6.06
N TRP A 42 -61.72 51.93 -6.06
CA TRP A 42 -62.72 51.05 -6.73
C TRP A 42 -62.64 51.13 -8.25
N ILE A 43 -62.44 52.31 -8.85
CA ILE A 43 -62.22 52.46 -10.29
C ILE A 43 -60.95 51.67 -10.70
N LYS A 44 -59.89 51.72 -9.96
CA LYS A 44 -58.71 51.00 -10.22
C LYS A 44 -58.90 49.46 -10.13
N LYS A 45 -59.83 49.02 -9.25
CA LYS A 45 -60.07 47.58 -9.02
C LYS A 45 -61.14 46.99 -9.95
N TYR A 46 -62.18 47.76 -10.25
CA TYR A 46 -63.38 47.30 -10.98
C TYR A 46 -63.66 48.09 -12.29
N GLY A 47 -62.80 49.00 -12.68
CA GLY A 47 -62.90 49.74 -13.91
C GLY A 47 -62.44 48.93 -15.14
N PRO A 48 -62.69 49.42 -16.36
CA PRO A 48 -62.35 48.68 -17.59
C PRO A 48 -60.90 48.36 -17.74
N ASP A 49 -60.00 49.12 -17.14
CA ASP A 49 -58.55 48.83 -17.16
C ASP A 49 -58.10 47.73 -16.15
N SER A 50 -59.04 47.25 -15.33
CA SER A 50 -58.69 46.24 -14.29
C SER A 50 -58.38 44.87 -14.89
N SER A 51 -59.00 44.49 -16.01
CA SER A 51 -58.71 43.25 -16.72
C SER A 51 -57.30 43.25 -17.35
N THR A 52 -56.95 44.35 -18.03
CA THR A 52 -55.67 44.60 -18.64
C THR A 52 -54.54 44.65 -17.60
N ASN A 53 -54.77 45.30 -16.45
CA ASN A 53 -53.80 45.31 -15.34
C ASN A 53 -53.60 43.90 -14.68
N LYS A 54 -54.64 43.08 -14.60
CA LYS A 54 -54.59 41.75 -14.09
C LYS A 54 -53.82 40.81 -15.04
N GLU A 55 -54.11 40.88 -16.33
CA GLU A 55 -53.39 40.13 -17.36
C GLU A 55 -51.95 40.55 -17.46
N GLN A 56 -51.60 41.85 -17.35
CA GLN A 56 -50.19 42.29 -17.27
C GLN A 56 -49.48 41.81 -16.00
N SER A 57 -50.17 41.82 -14.84
CA SER A 57 -49.61 41.28 -13.58
C SER A 57 -49.35 39.77 -13.67
N ASP A 58 -50.32 39.04 -14.27
CA ASP A 58 -50.17 37.58 -14.42
C ASP A 58 -49.06 37.22 -15.44
N ALA A 59 -48.94 37.95 -16.53
CA ALA A 59 -47.89 37.84 -17.52
C ALA A 59 -46.51 38.17 -16.91
N GLN A 60 -46.42 39.19 -16.08
CA GLN A 60 -45.20 39.58 -15.38
C GLN A 60 -44.76 38.51 -14.37
N ALA A 61 -45.70 37.91 -13.64
CA ALA A 61 -45.46 36.80 -12.73
C ALA A 61 -44.96 35.57 -13.47
N GLU A 62 -45.54 35.25 -14.63
CA GLU A 62 -45.10 34.11 -15.46
C GLU A 62 -43.72 34.37 -16.09
N ILE A 63 -43.41 35.56 -16.55
CA ILE A 63 -42.08 35.94 -17.04
C ILE A 63 -41.05 35.73 -15.94
N LEU A 64 -41.34 36.16 -14.71
CA LEU A 64 -40.44 35.98 -13.56
C LEU A 64 -40.22 34.48 -13.19
N ARG A 65 -41.28 33.69 -13.32
CA ARG A 65 -41.24 32.25 -13.14
C ARG A 65 -40.35 31.58 -14.19
N LEU A 66 -40.61 31.91 -15.47
CA LEU A 66 -39.84 31.35 -16.60
C LEU A 66 -38.36 31.76 -16.56
N GLN A 67 -38.08 33.02 -16.17
CA GLN A 67 -36.69 33.47 -15.99
C GLN A 67 -35.96 32.70 -14.88
N LYS A 68 -36.63 32.42 -13.75
CA LYS A 68 -36.03 31.57 -12.67
C LYS A 68 -35.79 30.14 -13.13
N GLU A 69 -36.71 29.57 -13.91
CA GLU A 69 -36.59 28.24 -14.43
C GLU A 69 -35.47 28.14 -15.49
N LEU A 70 -35.39 29.10 -16.39
CA LEU A 70 -34.33 29.21 -17.39
C LEU A 70 -32.95 29.29 -16.71
N LYS A 71 -32.84 30.14 -15.69
CA LYS A 71 -31.59 30.22 -14.91
C LYS A 71 -31.23 28.89 -14.27
N ARG A 72 -32.21 28.21 -13.65
CA ARG A 72 -31.98 26.88 -13.03
C ARG A 72 -31.48 25.84 -14.04
N VAL A 73 -32.16 25.73 -15.19
CA VAL A 73 -31.79 24.77 -16.25
C VAL A 73 -30.42 25.10 -16.86
N THR A 74 -30.13 26.39 -17.01
CA THR A 74 -28.81 26.85 -17.50
C THR A 74 -27.69 26.46 -16.51
N ASP A 75 -27.90 26.71 -15.23
CA ASP A 75 -26.94 26.33 -14.18
C ASP A 75 -26.74 24.80 -14.13
N GLU A 76 -27.82 24.02 -14.19
CA GLU A 76 -27.76 22.56 -14.23
C GLU A 76 -26.96 22.08 -15.45
N ARG A 77 -27.23 22.63 -16.64
CA ARG A 77 -26.47 22.31 -17.87
C ARG A 77 -24.99 22.61 -17.73
N ASP A 78 -24.62 23.74 -17.15
CA ASP A 78 -23.23 24.17 -17.04
C ASP A 78 -22.48 23.34 -15.98
N ILE A 79 -23.16 22.97 -14.88
CA ILE A 79 -22.64 22.02 -13.91
C ILE A 79 -22.41 20.67 -14.59
N PHE A 80 -23.37 20.15 -15.37
CA PHE A 80 -23.20 18.87 -16.10
C PHE A 80 -22.02 18.90 -17.05
N LYS A 81 -21.85 19.98 -17.83
CA LYS A 81 -20.69 20.13 -18.72
C LYS A 81 -19.37 20.08 -17.95
N LYS A 82 -19.28 20.85 -16.87
CA LYS A 82 -18.06 20.94 -16.05
C LYS A 82 -17.78 19.65 -15.26
N SER A 83 -18.81 18.92 -14.82
CA SER A 83 -18.70 17.70 -14.02
C SER A 83 -18.59 16.42 -14.82
N ARG A 84 -18.59 16.46 -16.17
CA ARG A 84 -18.61 15.27 -17.05
C ARG A 84 -17.54 14.23 -16.71
N GLY A 85 -16.35 14.68 -16.29
CA GLY A 85 -15.23 13.81 -15.87
C GLY A 85 -15.37 13.24 -14.45
N VAL A 86 -16.33 13.70 -13.64
CA VAL A 86 -16.45 13.37 -12.21
C VAL A 86 -17.70 12.55 -11.90
N LEU A 87 -18.76 12.66 -12.71
CA LEU A 87 -20.07 12.00 -12.48
C LEU A 87 -19.98 10.48 -12.30
N ARG A 88 -19.09 9.80 -13.03
CA ARG A 88 -18.87 8.35 -12.93
C ARG A 88 -17.80 7.94 -11.94
N LYS A 89 -17.18 8.89 -11.23
CA LYS A 89 -16.11 8.63 -10.27
C LYS A 89 -16.65 8.42 -8.86
N ALA A 90 -15.76 7.98 -7.96
CA ALA A 90 -16.08 7.77 -6.55
C ALA A 90 -16.68 9.02 -5.91
N VAL A 91 -17.61 8.85 -4.95
CA VAL A 91 -18.35 9.93 -4.26
C VAL A 91 -17.42 11.02 -3.70
N ARG A 92 -16.24 10.65 -3.20
CA ARG A 92 -15.22 11.61 -2.72
C ARG A 92 -14.78 12.63 -3.77
N LEU A 93 -14.66 12.23 -5.03
CA LEU A 93 -14.27 13.12 -6.12
C LEU A 93 -15.41 14.05 -6.49
N ARG A 94 -16.68 13.58 -6.36
CA ARG A 94 -17.86 14.45 -6.49
C ARG A 94 -17.89 15.48 -5.37
N TYR A 95 -17.60 15.10 -4.12
CA TYR A 95 -17.51 16.06 -3.01
C TYR A 95 -16.37 17.07 -3.19
N ALA A 96 -15.20 16.65 -3.67
CA ALA A 96 -14.12 17.58 -3.99
C ALA A 96 -14.55 18.59 -5.07
N PHE A 97 -15.23 18.12 -6.14
CA PHE A 97 -15.77 18.98 -7.16
C PHE A 97 -16.80 19.98 -6.59
N ILE A 98 -17.71 19.54 -5.69
CA ILE A 98 -18.65 20.42 -5.01
C ILE A 98 -17.90 21.50 -4.25
N ARG A 99 -16.96 21.14 -3.40
CA ARG A 99 -16.14 22.08 -2.60
C ARG A 99 -15.49 23.14 -3.49
N ASP A 100 -14.90 22.72 -4.59
CA ASP A 100 -14.13 23.59 -5.49
C ASP A 100 -15.02 24.50 -6.35
N ASN A 101 -16.36 24.28 -6.37
CA ASN A 101 -17.32 25.05 -7.16
C ASN A 101 -18.43 25.70 -6.32
N THR A 102 -18.33 25.73 -4.99
CA THR A 102 -19.32 26.38 -4.11
C THR A 102 -19.43 27.88 -4.32
N HIS A 103 -18.39 28.50 -4.89
CA HIS A 103 -18.38 29.94 -5.24
C HIS A 103 -19.20 30.25 -6.50
N CYS A 104 -19.42 29.25 -7.38
CA CYS A 104 -20.19 29.45 -8.61
C CYS A 104 -21.66 29.09 -8.44
N TRP A 105 -21.98 28.03 -7.70
CA TRP A 105 -23.34 27.48 -7.58
C TRP A 105 -23.66 27.04 -6.15
N PRO A 106 -24.95 27.12 -5.75
CA PRO A 106 -25.38 26.66 -4.43
C PRO A 106 -25.07 25.15 -4.23
N VAL A 107 -24.60 24.79 -3.02
CA VAL A 107 -24.28 23.41 -2.65
C VAL A 107 -25.43 22.43 -2.93
N ARG A 108 -26.68 22.83 -2.63
CA ARG A 108 -27.88 22.00 -2.88
C ARG A 108 -28.06 21.65 -4.35
N LEU A 109 -27.81 22.63 -5.26
CA LEU A 109 -27.90 22.42 -6.70
C LEU A 109 -26.79 21.49 -7.18
N LEU A 110 -25.54 21.72 -6.75
CA LEU A 110 -24.41 20.87 -7.05
C LEU A 110 -24.63 19.41 -6.57
N CYS A 111 -25.14 19.24 -5.36
CA CYS A 111 -25.44 17.90 -4.80
C CYS A 111 -26.53 17.19 -5.63
N ARG A 112 -27.58 17.90 -6.05
CA ARG A 112 -28.65 17.35 -6.89
C ARG A 112 -28.10 16.86 -8.24
N VAL A 113 -27.34 17.70 -8.93
CA VAL A 113 -26.80 17.40 -10.26
C VAL A 113 -25.77 16.26 -10.20
N LEU A 114 -25.01 16.18 -9.12
CA LEU A 114 -23.98 15.14 -8.92
C LEU A 114 -24.52 13.86 -8.27
N ASP A 115 -25.82 13.80 -7.99
CA ASP A 115 -26.48 12.66 -7.36
C ASP A 115 -25.78 12.26 -6.04
N VAL A 116 -25.66 13.21 -5.10
CA VAL A 116 -25.13 13.01 -3.75
C VAL A 116 -25.96 13.78 -2.72
N HIS A 117 -26.06 13.25 -1.51
CA HIS A 117 -26.82 13.91 -0.46
C HIS A 117 -26.00 15.05 0.20
N PRO A 118 -26.59 16.23 0.46
CA PRO A 118 -25.90 17.35 1.09
C PRO A 118 -25.29 17.00 2.46
N SER A 119 -25.99 16.19 3.30
CA SER A 119 -25.45 15.79 4.60
C SER A 119 -24.16 14.98 4.46
N GLY A 120 -24.06 14.12 3.45
CA GLY A 120 -22.84 13.38 3.15
C GLY A 120 -21.68 14.30 2.74
N PHE A 121 -21.98 15.37 1.99
CA PHE A 121 -20.98 16.37 1.64
C PHE A 121 -20.46 17.13 2.87
N TYR A 122 -21.35 17.60 3.75
CA TYR A 122 -20.93 18.31 4.95
C TYR A 122 -20.19 17.42 5.95
N ALA A 123 -20.63 16.17 6.11
CA ALA A 123 -19.90 15.17 6.93
C ALA A 123 -18.50 14.92 6.37
N TRP A 124 -18.37 14.80 5.04
CA TRP A 124 -17.06 14.65 4.41
C TRP A 124 -16.19 15.91 4.55
N LEU A 125 -16.78 17.09 4.55
CA LEU A 125 -16.04 18.34 4.73
C LEU A 125 -15.40 18.43 6.12
N GLN A 126 -16.10 17.92 7.15
CA GLN A 126 -15.61 17.84 8.53
C GLN A 126 -14.57 16.71 8.70
N GLN A 127 -14.80 15.53 8.10
CA GLN A 127 -13.91 14.37 8.15
C GLN A 127 -13.63 13.81 6.76
N PRO A 128 -12.66 14.38 6.02
CA PRO A 128 -12.32 13.93 4.65
C PRO A 128 -11.82 12.50 4.59
N HIS A 129 -11.25 11.98 5.68
CA HIS A 129 -10.76 10.63 5.82
C HIS A 129 -11.64 9.82 6.79
N SER A 130 -12.24 8.72 6.30
CA SER A 130 -12.95 7.78 7.17
C SER A 130 -11.99 7.15 8.17
N GLN A 131 -12.49 6.66 9.32
CA GLN A 131 -11.70 5.91 10.31
C GLN A 131 -10.91 4.76 9.67
N ARG A 132 -11.53 4.05 8.71
CA ARG A 132 -10.87 2.99 7.95
C ARG A 132 -9.70 3.51 7.10
N GLU A 133 -9.82 4.71 6.53
CA GLU A 133 -8.74 5.31 5.73
C GLU A 133 -7.58 5.79 6.61
N GLN A 134 -7.89 6.37 7.76
CA GLN A 134 -6.88 6.73 8.76
C GLN A 134 -6.13 5.48 9.25
N ALA A 135 -6.86 4.41 9.60
CA ALA A 135 -6.26 3.13 9.97
C ALA A 135 -5.44 2.51 8.81
N ASN A 136 -5.83 2.73 7.55
CA ASN A 136 -5.05 2.28 6.39
C ASN A 136 -3.78 3.12 6.20
N GLN A 137 -3.81 4.41 6.46
CA GLN A 137 -2.63 5.28 6.38
C GLN A 137 -1.60 4.89 7.45
N MET A 138 -2.02 4.71 8.70
CA MET A 138 -1.16 4.22 9.78
C MET A 138 -0.55 2.86 9.45
N LEU A 139 -1.37 1.91 9.02
CA LEU A 139 -0.90 0.58 8.64
C LEU A 139 0.07 0.63 7.44
N THR A 140 -0.16 1.54 6.47
CA THR A 140 0.76 1.73 5.34
C THR A 140 2.11 2.29 5.79
N GLY A 141 2.14 3.16 6.79
CA GLY A 141 3.37 3.62 7.43
C GLY A 141 4.18 2.47 8.02
N GLN A 142 3.55 1.61 8.81
CA GLN A 142 4.17 0.42 9.40
C GLN A 142 4.65 -0.58 8.33
N ILE A 143 3.84 -0.83 7.29
CA ILE A 143 4.22 -1.66 6.14
C ILE A 143 5.50 -1.11 5.48
N LYS A 144 5.59 0.20 5.27
CA LYS A 144 6.76 0.85 4.69
C LYS A 144 7.99 0.70 5.58
N GLN A 145 7.82 0.85 6.89
CA GLN A 145 8.88 0.68 7.87
C GLN A 145 9.45 -0.74 7.82
N PHE A 146 8.62 -1.79 7.97
CA PHE A 146 9.08 -3.19 7.90
C PHE A 146 9.69 -3.54 6.54
N TRP A 147 9.18 -2.97 5.46
CA TRP A 147 9.76 -3.15 4.14
C TRP A 147 11.18 -2.55 4.06
N LEU A 148 11.39 -1.34 4.60
CA LEU A 148 12.71 -0.69 4.67
C LEU A 148 13.66 -1.47 5.58
N GLU A 149 13.22 -1.89 6.77
CA GLU A 149 14.01 -2.69 7.72
C GLU A 149 14.46 -4.03 7.13
N SER A 150 13.65 -4.62 6.24
CA SER A 150 14.05 -5.82 5.49
C SER A 150 15.04 -5.55 4.35
N GLY A 151 15.50 -4.32 4.17
CA GLY A 151 16.31 -3.93 3.02
C GLY A 151 15.54 -3.95 1.69
N CYS A 152 14.23 -3.65 1.73
CA CYS A 152 13.30 -3.67 0.58
C CYS A 152 13.07 -5.06 -0.02
N VAL A 153 13.34 -6.13 0.72
CA VAL A 153 13.27 -7.52 0.26
C VAL A 153 11.89 -8.14 0.45
N TYR A 154 11.22 -7.80 1.57
CA TYR A 154 9.99 -8.49 1.98
C TYR A 154 8.79 -8.19 1.09
N GLY A 155 8.04 -9.25 0.78
CA GLY A 155 6.72 -9.17 0.18
C GLY A 155 5.62 -9.21 1.25
N TYR A 156 4.38 -8.98 0.81
CA TYR A 156 3.21 -8.83 1.67
C TYR A 156 3.02 -9.95 2.71
N ARG A 157 3.41 -11.20 2.39
CA ARG A 157 3.28 -12.34 3.33
C ARG A 157 4.21 -12.23 4.52
N LYS A 158 5.48 -11.81 4.30
CA LYS A 158 6.47 -11.63 5.37
C LYS A 158 6.16 -10.38 6.19
N ILE A 159 5.80 -9.27 5.54
CA ILE A 159 5.37 -8.04 6.20
C ILE A 159 4.11 -8.27 7.05
N HIS A 160 3.16 -9.09 6.58
CA HIS A 160 1.99 -9.46 7.38
C HIS A 160 2.38 -10.20 8.67
N LEU A 161 3.41 -11.06 8.62
CA LEU A 161 3.91 -11.74 9.82
C LEU A 161 4.56 -10.75 10.81
N ASP A 162 5.36 -9.81 10.30
CA ASP A 162 5.98 -8.77 11.13
C ASP A 162 4.93 -7.88 11.80
N LEU A 163 3.88 -7.48 11.06
CA LEU A 163 2.74 -6.76 11.61
C LEU A 163 2.00 -7.55 12.70
N ARG A 164 1.80 -8.85 12.48
CA ARG A 164 1.16 -9.71 13.48
C ARG A 164 2.01 -9.86 14.75
N ASP A 165 3.32 -10.00 14.60
CA ASP A 165 4.26 -10.11 15.72
C ASP A 165 4.30 -8.83 16.58
N THR A 166 3.97 -7.66 15.99
CA THR A 166 3.76 -6.39 16.71
C THR A 166 2.33 -6.18 17.22
N GLY A 167 1.48 -7.22 17.18
CA GLY A 167 0.11 -7.17 17.68
C GLY A 167 -0.93 -6.55 16.73
N GLN A 168 -0.55 -6.21 15.49
CA GLN A 168 -1.48 -5.63 14.52
C GLN A 168 -2.42 -6.69 13.93
N GLN A 169 -3.72 -6.53 14.16
CA GLN A 169 -4.74 -7.40 13.59
C GLN A 169 -5.13 -6.92 12.18
N CYS A 170 -4.54 -7.53 11.17
CA CYS A 170 -4.86 -7.22 9.77
C CYS A 170 -4.80 -8.48 8.90
N GLY A 171 -5.68 -8.56 7.91
CA GLY A 171 -5.67 -9.70 6.97
C GLY A 171 -4.58 -9.56 5.90
N VAL A 172 -4.03 -10.68 5.43
CA VAL A 172 -2.97 -10.77 4.39
C VAL A 172 -3.35 -9.98 3.13
N ASN A 173 -4.62 -10.10 2.68
CA ASN A 173 -5.12 -9.41 1.49
C ASN A 173 -5.21 -7.88 1.69
N ARG A 174 -5.40 -7.41 2.94
CA ARG A 174 -5.36 -5.98 3.24
C ARG A 174 -3.94 -5.44 3.08
N VAL A 175 -2.95 -6.13 3.62
CA VAL A 175 -1.52 -5.78 3.46
C VAL A 175 -1.13 -5.73 1.99
N TRP A 176 -1.48 -6.76 1.20
CA TRP A 176 -1.21 -6.79 -0.23
C TRP A 176 -1.80 -5.58 -0.98
N ARG A 177 -3.09 -5.24 -0.71
CA ARG A 177 -3.75 -4.08 -1.33
C ARG A 177 -3.08 -2.77 -0.97
N LEU A 178 -2.68 -2.59 0.30
CA LEU A 178 -2.00 -1.38 0.76
C LEU A 178 -0.61 -1.26 0.15
N MET A 179 0.18 -2.34 0.09
CA MET A 179 1.47 -2.36 -0.61
C MET A 179 1.33 -1.99 -2.08
N LYS A 180 0.36 -2.61 -2.79
CA LYS A 180 0.08 -2.30 -4.19
C LYS A 180 -0.28 -0.83 -4.40
N ARG A 181 -1.12 -0.27 -3.53
CA ARG A 181 -1.55 1.15 -3.57
C ARG A 181 -0.39 2.11 -3.30
N ALA A 182 0.51 1.74 -2.38
CA ALA A 182 1.70 2.51 -2.03
C ALA A 182 2.89 2.29 -2.99
N GLY A 183 2.74 1.45 -4.04
CA GLY A 183 3.83 1.15 -4.97
C GLY A 183 4.94 0.28 -4.37
N ILE A 184 4.75 -0.29 -3.18
CA ILE A 184 5.73 -1.11 -2.48
C ILE A 184 5.74 -2.51 -3.08
N LYS A 185 6.90 -2.95 -3.55
CA LYS A 185 7.09 -4.28 -4.18
C LYS A 185 8.20 -5.05 -3.49
N ALA A 186 8.00 -6.38 -3.39
CA ALA A 186 9.07 -7.29 -3.00
C ALA A 186 10.17 -7.32 -4.06
N GLN A 187 11.39 -7.57 -3.64
CA GLN A 187 12.46 -7.85 -4.59
C GLN A 187 12.24 -9.22 -5.22
N VAL A 188 12.00 -9.26 -6.53
CA VAL A 188 11.86 -10.49 -7.30
C VAL A 188 13.22 -10.84 -7.92
N GLY A 189 13.66 -12.10 -7.74
CA GLY A 189 14.90 -12.58 -8.33
C GLY A 189 14.77 -12.84 -9.83
N TYR A 190 15.88 -12.68 -10.55
CA TYR A 190 16.02 -13.10 -11.95
C TYR A 190 16.02 -14.64 -12.01
N ARG A 191 15.30 -15.22 -12.98
CA ARG A 191 15.42 -16.66 -13.29
C ARG A 191 16.69 -16.87 -14.12
N SER A 192 17.66 -17.59 -13.54
CA SER A 192 18.88 -17.99 -14.26
C SER A 192 18.55 -19.03 -15.34
N PRO A 193 19.18 -18.99 -16.53
CA PRO A 193 19.09 -20.07 -17.50
C PRO A 193 19.63 -21.37 -16.90
N ARG A 194 19.08 -22.52 -17.29
CA ARG A 194 19.54 -23.84 -16.84
C ARG A 194 20.96 -24.11 -17.35
N ALA A 195 21.90 -24.47 -16.46
CA ALA A 195 23.25 -24.86 -16.81
C ALA A 195 23.28 -26.25 -17.46
N ARG A 196 24.24 -26.47 -18.40
CA ARG A 196 24.51 -27.75 -19.04
C ARG A 196 25.36 -28.66 -18.13
N LYS A 197 25.14 -29.98 -18.16
CA LYS A 197 25.87 -31.00 -17.42
C LYS A 197 27.30 -31.17 -17.96
N GLY A 198 28.28 -31.28 -17.06
CA GLY A 198 29.65 -31.72 -17.33
C GLY A 198 29.92 -33.15 -16.81
N GLU A 199 30.99 -33.80 -17.29
CA GLU A 199 31.35 -35.20 -16.97
C GLU A 199 31.88 -35.42 -15.55
N ASP A 200 31.75 -36.66 -15.03
CA ASP A 200 31.97 -37.03 -13.63
C ASP A 200 33.45 -37.39 -13.33
N SER A 201 34.01 -36.85 -12.23
CA SER A 201 35.21 -37.38 -11.59
C SER A 201 34.96 -37.63 -10.08
N ILE A 202 35.50 -38.72 -9.55
CA ILE A 202 35.20 -39.22 -8.20
C ILE A 202 36.35 -38.87 -7.26
N VAL A 203 36.10 -38.14 -6.15
CA VAL A 203 37.08 -37.82 -5.11
C VAL A 203 36.60 -38.20 -3.69
N ALA A 204 35.34 -38.08 -3.37
CA ALA A 204 34.70 -38.59 -2.15
C ALA A 204 33.25 -38.97 -2.40
N PRO A 205 32.68 -39.96 -1.67
CA PRO A 205 31.28 -40.34 -1.87
C PRO A 205 30.34 -39.25 -1.39
N ASP A 206 29.24 -39.05 -2.14
CA ASP A 206 28.14 -38.23 -1.71
C ASP A 206 27.36 -38.93 -0.61
N ARG A 207 27.70 -38.61 0.66
CA ARG A 207 27.01 -39.13 1.84
C ARG A 207 25.78 -38.33 2.21
N LEU A 208 25.69 -37.06 1.77
CA LEU A 208 24.55 -36.20 2.04
C LEU A 208 23.29 -36.68 1.32
N GLN A 209 23.45 -37.23 0.09
CA GLN A 209 22.36 -37.79 -0.73
C GLN A 209 21.12 -36.87 -0.81
N ARG A 210 21.32 -35.55 -0.86
CA ARG A 210 20.26 -34.51 -0.86
C ARG A 210 19.34 -34.54 0.36
N GLN A 211 19.74 -35.11 1.46
CA GLN A 211 19.01 -35.08 2.72
C GLN A 211 19.25 -33.72 3.41
N PHE A 212 18.60 -32.68 2.90
CA PHE A 212 18.84 -31.31 3.36
C PHE A 212 18.03 -30.91 4.59
N ASN A 213 17.23 -31.78 5.17
CA ASN A 213 16.42 -31.48 6.35
C ASN A 213 16.76 -32.47 7.48
N PRO A 214 17.84 -32.26 8.22
CA PRO A 214 18.15 -33.02 9.41
C PRO A 214 17.15 -32.70 10.54
N ASP A 215 17.04 -33.60 11.51
CA ASP A 215 16.10 -33.47 12.63
C ASP A 215 16.62 -32.58 13.76
N ALA A 216 17.93 -32.37 13.84
CA ALA A 216 18.58 -31.57 14.87
C ALA A 216 19.67 -30.64 14.30
N PRO A 217 20.00 -29.54 15.01
CA PRO A 217 21.20 -28.76 14.73
C PRO A 217 22.48 -29.60 14.82
N ASP A 218 23.48 -29.18 14.05
CA ASP A 218 24.84 -29.77 14.09
C ASP A 218 24.93 -31.24 13.70
N GLU A 219 23.98 -31.77 12.95
CA GLU A 219 24.08 -33.06 12.29
C GLU A 219 24.77 -32.94 10.93
N ARG A 220 24.46 -31.93 10.17
CA ARG A 220 24.91 -31.74 8.78
C ARG A 220 25.17 -30.31 8.48
N TRP A 221 26.37 -30.01 8.02
CA TRP A 221 26.76 -28.68 7.54
C TRP A 221 27.06 -28.73 6.04
N VAL A 222 26.80 -27.65 5.35
CA VAL A 222 27.21 -27.46 3.95
C VAL A 222 28.15 -26.27 3.86
N THR A 223 29.17 -26.38 3.01
CA THR A 223 30.14 -25.30 2.79
C THR A 223 30.32 -25.05 1.30
N ASP A 224 30.57 -23.79 0.95
CA ASP A 224 30.82 -23.40 -0.43
C ASP A 224 31.52 -22.02 -0.48
N ILE A 225 32.09 -21.68 -1.63
CA ILE A 225 32.84 -20.46 -1.86
C ILE A 225 32.12 -19.64 -2.94
N THR A 226 32.03 -18.33 -2.71
CA THR A 226 31.59 -17.39 -3.74
C THR A 226 32.56 -16.23 -3.88
N TYR A 227 32.40 -15.43 -4.92
CA TYR A 227 33.23 -14.26 -5.17
C TYR A 227 32.35 -13.01 -5.35
N ILE A 228 32.87 -11.88 -4.88
CA ILE A 228 32.28 -10.57 -4.91
C ILE A 228 33.24 -9.63 -5.64
N ARG A 229 32.72 -8.88 -6.61
CA ARG A 229 33.52 -7.90 -7.35
C ARG A 229 33.56 -6.56 -6.61
N THR A 230 34.78 -6.01 -6.46
CA THR A 230 35.03 -4.65 -5.98
C THR A 230 35.92 -3.92 -7.00
N HIS A 231 36.10 -2.62 -6.86
CA HIS A 231 37.03 -1.88 -7.70
C HIS A 231 38.51 -2.26 -7.42
N GLU A 232 38.81 -2.74 -6.20
CA GLU A 232 40.13 -3.26 -5.84
C GLU A 232 40.39 -4.70 -6.32
N GLY A 233 39.41 -5.32 -6.99
CA GLY A 233 39.47 -6.70 -7.45
C GLY A 233 38.50 -7.63 -6.72
N TRP A 234 38.77 -8.93 -6.76
CA TRP A 234 37.89 -9.94 -6.17
C TRP A 234 38.06 -10.04 -4.66
N LEU A 235 36.92 -10.20 -3.96
CA LEU A 235 36.82 -10.66 -2.59
C LEU A 235 36.12 -12.01 -2.60
N TYR A 236 36.76 -13.04 -2.02
CA TYR A 236 36.16 -14.37 -1.90
C TYR A 236 35.54 -14.55 -0.53
N LEU A 237 34.40 -15.22 -0.48
CA LEU A 237 33.66 -15.54 0.72
C LEU A 237 33.42 -17.05 0.77
N ALA A 238 33.97 -17.72 1.79
CA ALA A 238 33.61 -19.09 2.18
C ALA A 238 32.58 -19.03 3.31
N VAL A 239 31.57 -19.92 3.28
CA VAL A 239 30.55 -20.02 4.32
C VAL A 239 30.36 -21.48 4.75
N VAL A 240 29.96 -21.66 6.01
CA VAL A 240 29.46 -22.94 6.55
C VAL A 240 28.04 -22.68 7.02
N VAL A 241 27.08 -23.46 6.52
CA VAL A 241 25.65 -23.33 6.81
C VAL A 241 25.15 -24.60 7.47
N ASP A 242 24.51 -24.47 8.61
CA ASP A 242 23.81 -25.58 9.27
C ASP A 242 22.52 -25.92 8.50
N LEU A 243 22.33 -27.20 8.17
CA LEU A 243 21.19 -27.63 7.36
C LEU A 243 19.86 -27.65 8.11
N PHE A 244 19.86 -27.76 9.43
CA PHE A 244 18.65 -27.73 10.23
C PHE A 244 18.00 -26.34 10.21
N SER A 245 18.77 -25.34 10.60
CA SER A 245 18.28 -23.98 10.80
C SER A 245 18.46 -23.06 9.58
N ARG A 246 19.32 -23.45 8.64
CA ARG A 246 19.81 -22.59 7.54
C ARG A 246 20.69 -21.44 8.03
N LYS A 247 21.19 -21.50 9.25
CA LYS A 247 22.05 -20.48 9.84
C LYS A 247 23.46 -20.57 9.25
N VAL A 248 24.02 -19.41 8.90
CA VAL A 248 25.44 -19.31 8.59
C VAL A 248 26.20 -19.32 9.92
N ILE A 249 26.85 -20.44 10.21
CA ILE A 249 27.56 -20.69 11.48
C ILE A 249 29.02 -20.33 11.43
N GLY A 250 29.61 -20.31 10.22
CA GLY A 250 31.00 -19.90 10.00
C GLY A 250 31.15 -19.23 8.65
N TRP A 251 32.07 -18.29 8.56
CA TRP A 251 32.41 -17.62 7.31
C TRP A 251 33.83 -17.03 7.37
N SER A 252 34.43 -16.85 6.19
CA SER A 252 35.71 -16.17 6.04
C SER A 252 35.75 -15.41 4.73
N MET A 253 36.41 -14.24 4.74
CA MET A 253 36.54 -13.39 3.55
C MET A 253 38.00 -13.03 3.29
N GLN A 254 38.50 -13.37 2.09
CA GLN A 254 39.90 -13.15 1.71
C GLN A 254 40.02 -12.58 0.28
N PRO A 255 41.11 -11.84 -0.05
CA PRO A 255 41.34 -11.32 -1.40
C PRO A 255 41.80 -12.40 -2.39
N ARG A 256 42.13 -13.58 -1.94
CA ARG A 256 42.56 -14.73 -2.73
C ARG A 256 41.80 -15.99 -2.32
N MET A 257 41.54 -16.86 -3.27
CA MET A 257 40.85 -18.12 -3.05
C MET A 257 41.85 -19.22 -2.69
N THR A 258 42.38 -19.13 -1.47
CA THR A 258 43.35 -20.11 -0.92
C THR A 258 42.63 -21.15 -0.05
N LYS A 259 43.33 -22.22 0.36
CA LYS A 259 42.77 -23.24 1.26
C LYS A 259 42.45 -22.70 2.66
N GLU A 260 43.15 -21.68 3.10
CA GLU A 260 42.96 -21.04 4.40
C GLU A 260 41.57 -20.42 4.55
N ILE A 261 40.95 -19.98 3.45
CA ILE A 261 39.63 -19.36 3.53
C ILE A 261 38.56 -20.35 4.00
N VAL A 262 38.62 -21.61 3.53
CA VAL A 262 37.65 -22.64 3.91
C VAL A 262 37.96 -23.19 5.31
N LEU A 263 39.22 -23.30 5.66
CA LEU A 263 39.65 -23.71 7.00
C LEU A 263 39.22 -22.71 8.07
N ASN A 264 39.42 -21.41 7.82
CA ASN A 264 39.00 -20.36 8.74
C ASN A 264 37.46 -20.30 8.88
N ALA A 265 36.69 -20.49 7.81
CA ALA A 265 35.25 -20.59 7.89
C ALA A 265 34.77 -21.78 8.74
N LEU A 266 35.41 -22.94 8.55
CA LEU A 266 35.09 -24.14 9.31
C LEU A 266 35.55 -24.06 10.78
N LEU A 267 36.69 -23.45 11.03
CA LEU A 267 37.19 -23.19 12.40
C LEU A 267 36.24 -22.27 13.17
N MET A 268 35.75 -21.21 12.53
CA MET A 268 34.72 -20.33 13.13
C MET A 268 33.44 -21.13 13.45
N ALA A 269 33.00 -22.01 12.55
CA ALA A 269 31.84 -22.86 12.78
C ALA A 269 32.04 -23.77 13.99
N LEU A 270 33.18 -24.42 14.09
CA LEU A 270 33.53 -25.28 15.22
C LEU A 270 33.53 -24.51 16.54
N TRP A 271 34.16 -23.35 16.61
CA TRP A 271 34.21 -22.54 17.84
C TRP A 271 32.83 -22.03 18.27
N ARG A 272 31.98 -21.72 17.33
CA ARG A 272 30.63 -21.27 17.64
C ARG A 272 29.68 -22.39 18.08
N ARG A 273 29.92 -23.62 17.59
CA ARG A 273 28.99 -24.75 17.77
C ARG A 273 29.44 -25.76 18.79
N ASN A 274 30.75 -25.97 18.88
CA ASN A 274 31.39 -26.98 19.74
C ASN A 274 30.61 -28.32 19.70
N PRO A 275 30.46 -28.95 18.51
CA PRO A 275 29.62 -30.13 18.35
C PRO A 275 30.16 -31.31 19.18
N GLN A 276 29.28 -31.98 19.90
CA GLN A 276 29.64 -33.14 20.75
C GLN A 276 29.54 -34.47 19.98
N LYS A 277 29.00 -34.46 18.78
CA LYS A 277 28.84 -35.62 17.90
C LYS A 277 29.54 -35.35 16.57
N ALA A 278 29.82 -36.42 15.82
CA ALA A 278 30.34 -36.30 14.48
C ALA A 278 29.33 -35.53 13.58
N VAL A 279 29.82 -34.52 12.88
CA VAL A 279 29.05 -33.71 11.96
C VAL A 279 29.44 -34.02 10.53
N LEU A 280 28.47 -34.25 9.67
CA LEU A 280 28.71 -34.43 8.24
C LEU A 280 28.91 -33.06 7.58
N VAL A 281 30.10 -32.78 7.06
CA VAL A 281 30.44 -31.55 6.34
C VAL A 281 30.44 -31.82 4.83
N HIS A 282 29.47 -31.27 4.11
CA HIS A 282 29.33 -31.46 2.68
C HIS A 282 29.83 -30.23 1.90
N SER A 283 30.64 -30.48 0.87
CA SER A 283 31.23 -29.47 -0.01
C SER A 283 31.12 -29.87 -1.48
N ASP A 284 31.38 -28.92 -2.36
CA ASP A 284 31.64 -29.21 -3.77
C ASP A 284 33.08 -29.77 -3.99
N GLN A 285 33.42 -30.14 -5.22
CA GLN A 285 34.72 -30.75 -5.57
C GLN A 285 35.75 -29.70 -6.05
N VAL A 286 35.78 -28.50 -5.48
CA VAL A 286 36.85 -27.54 -5.79
C VAL A 286 38.15 -27.89 -5.05
N SER A 287 39.28 -27.44 -5.57
CA SER A 287 40.62 -27.79 -5.09
C SER A 287 40.85 -27.48 -3.61
N GLN A 288 40.17 -26.49 -3.03
CA GLN A 288 40.27 -26.12 -1.63
C GLN A 288 39.76 -27.25 -0.71
N TYR A 289 38.65 -27.91 -1.07
CA TYR A 289 38.04 -28.98 -0.27
C TYR A 289 38.64 -30.34 -0.54
N THR A 290 39.40 -30.53 -1.64
CA THR A 290 40.12 -31.77 -1.91
C THR A 290 41.54 -31.74 -1.37
N SER A 291 41.97 -30.64 -0.75
CA SER A 291 43.33 -30.49 -0.21
C SER A 291 43.58 -31.44 0.98
N TYR A 292 44.84 -31.86 1.15
CA TYR A 292 45.24 -32.69 2.29
C TYR A 292 44.94 -32.01 3.62
N GLU A 293 45.19 -30.72 3.71
CA GLU A 293 44.95 -29.93 4.92
C GLU A 293 43.48 -29.90 5.31
N TRP A 294 42.56 -29.80 4.34
CA TRP A 294 41.11 -29.89 4.59
C TRP A 294 40.71 -31.24 5.15
N GLN A 295 41.20 -32.34 4.53
CA GLN A 295 40.89 -33.69 4.95
C GLN A 295 41.49 -34.01 6.34
N SER A 296 42.71 -33.56 6.58
CA SER A 296 43.38 -33.68 7.89
C SER A 296 42.63 -32.90 8.98
N PHE A 297 42.18 -31.69 8.65
CA PHE A 297 41.40 -30.87 9.57
C PHE A 297 40.08 -31.52 9.96
N LEU A 298 39.31 -32.03 8.99
CA LEU A 298 38.08 -32.77 9.27
C LEU A 298 38.35 -33.94 10.22
N LYS A 299 39.36 -34.76 9.93
CA LYS A 299 39.69 -35.92 10.73
C LYS A 299 40.13 -35.57 12.15
N SER A 300 40.93 -34.51 12.31
CA SER A 300 41.44 -34.07 13.64
C SER A 300 40.35 -33.51 14.54
N HIS A 301 39.23 -33.06 13.97
CA HIS A 301 38.11 -32.51 14.73
C HIS A 301 36.88 -33.42 14.75
N GLY A 302 37.01 -34.70 14.37
CA GLY A 302 35.91 -35.66 14.40
C GLY A 302 34.78 -35.37 13.43
N LEU A 303 35.08 -34.64 12.34
CA LEU A 303 34.10 -34.30 11.30
C LEU A 303 34.14 -35.32 10.16
N GLU A 304 32.99 -35.59 9.57
CA GLU A 304 32.86 -36.50 8.42
C GLU A 304 32.76 -35.70 7.11
N GLY A 305 33.64 -35.97 6.17
CA GLY A 305 33.63 -35.36 4.85
C GLY A 305 32.62 -35.99 3.90
N SER A 306 31.90 -35.16 3.15
CA SER A 306 31.05 -35.55 2.03
C SER A 306 31.26 -34.57 0.88
N MET A 307 31.25 -35.07 -0.36
CA MET A 307 31.42 -34.22 -1.53
C MET A 307 30.28 -34.44 -2.53
N SER A 308 29.81 -33.34 -3.12
CA SER A 308 28.85 -33.39 -4.22
C SER A 308 29.46 -34.08 -5.45
N ARG A 309 28.62 -34.68 -6.26
CA ARG A 309 29.06 -35.25 -7.55
C ARG A 309 29.47 -34.11 -8.48
N ARG A 310 30.54 -34.31 -9.23
CA ARG A 310 31.11 -33.30 -10.14
C ARG A 310 30.04 -32.81 -11.13
N GLY A 311 29.88 -31.48 -11.23
CA GLY A 311 28.93 -30.85 -12.13
C GLY A 311 27.48 -30.96 -11.69
N ASN A 312 27.18 -31.48 -10.49
CA ASN A 312 25.85 -31.58 -9.98
C ASN A 312 25.56 -30.51 -8.90
N CYS A 313 25.15 -29.31 -9.37
CA CYS A 313 24.81 -28.19 -8.49
C CYS A 313 23.67 -28.49 -7.50
N HIS A 314 22.84 -29.50 -7.75
CA HIS A 314 21.76 -29.85 -6.84
C HIS A 314 22.22 -30.50 -5.52
N ASP A 315 23.42 -31.03 -5.48
CA ASP A 315 23.95 -31.72 -4.30
C ASP A 315 24.37 -30.68 -3.22
N ASN A 316 24.70 -29.42 -3.59
CA ASN A 316 25.01 -28.32 -2.67
C ASN A 316 23.99 -27.17 -2.71
N ALA A 317 22.71 -27.47 -3.04
CA ALA A 317 21.66 -26.50 -3.31
C ALA A 317 21.40 -25.48 -2.17
N VAL A 318 21.68 -25.84 -0.92
CA VAL A 318 21.44 -24.94 0.23
C VAL A 318 22.46 -23.81 0.28
N ALA A 319 23.77 -24.13 0.12
CA ALA A 319 24.81 -23.10 0.05
C ALA A 319 24.63 -22.19 -1.18
N GLU A 320 24.31 -22.80 -2.35
CA GLU A 320 23.97 -22.01 -3.55
C GLU A 320 22.77 -21.09 -3.33
N SER A 321 21.73 -21.57 -2.65
CA SER A 321 20.56 -20.77 -2.32
C SER A 321 20.92 -19.58 -1.42
N PHE A 322 21.78 -19.77 -0.42
CA PHE A 322 22.31 -18.69 0.41
C PHE A 322 23.03 -17.64 -0.45
N PHE A 323 23.94 -18.05 -1.32
CA PHE A 323 24.67 -17.13 -2.18
C PHE A 323 23.78 -16.40 -3.18
N GLN A 324 22.77 -17.06 -3.72
CA GLN A 324 21.77 -16.39 -4.55
C GLN A 324 21.03 -15.29 -3.78
N LEU A 325 20.68 -15.54 -2.51
CA LEU A 325 20.05 -14.56 -1.64
C LEU A 325 20.99 -13.39 -1.35
N LEU A 326 22.21 -13.67 -0.90
CA LEU A 326 23.23 -12.65 -0.64
C LEU A 326 23.47 -11.77 -1.87
N LYS A 327 23.73 -12.39 -3.02
CA LYS A 327 23.97 -11.65 -4.27
C LYS A 327 22.76 -10.81 -4.68
N ARG A 328 21.56 -11.34 -4.58
CA ARG A 328 20.33 -10.63 -4.96
C ARG A 328 19.98 -9.51 -3.99
N GLU A 329 20.12 -9.77 -2.70
CA GLU A 329 19.61 -8.87 -1.65
C GLU A 329 20.62 -7.78 -1.29
N ARG A 330 21.91 -8.00 -1.52
CA ARG A 330 22.99 -7.04 -1.20
C ARG A 330 23.92 -6.76 -2.37
N VAL A 331 24.72 -7.75 -2.82
CA VAL A 331 25.87 -7.56 -3.71
C VAL A 331 25.49 -6.93 -5.06
N LYS A 332 24.39 -7.37 -5.70
CA LYS A 332 23.96 -6.84 -7.00
C LYS A 332 23.33 -5.43 -6.95
N LYS A 333 23.15 -4.90 -5.76
CA LYS A 333 22.57 -3.55 -5.56
C LYS A 333 23.62 -2.46 -5.42
N LYS A 334 24.87 -2.84 -5.18
CA LYS A 334 25.97 -1.94 -4.88
C LYS A 334 27.17 -2.23 -5.76
N ILE A 335 27.93 -1.21 -6.04
CA ILE A 335 29.30 -1.32 -6.57
C ILE A 335 30.21 -0.95 -5.41
N TYR A 336 30.97 -1.89 -4.90
CA TYR A 336 31.89 -1.66 -3.78
C TYR A 336 33.16 -1.00 -4.28
N GLY A 337 33.57 0.09 -3.65
CA GLY A 337 34.83 0.77 -3.91
C GLY A 337 36.01 -0.08 -3.42
N THR A 338 35.92 -0.60 -2.21
CA THR A 338 36.99 -1.35 -1.55
C THR A 338 36.52 -2.75 -1.13
N ARG A 339 37.47 -3.65 -0.88
CA ARG A 339 37.20 -4.96 -0.27
C ARG A 339 36.71 -4.81 1.16
N GLU A 340 37.13 -3.80 1.88
CA GLU A 340 36.71 -3.56 3.26
C GLU A 340 35.24 -3.11 3.34
N GLU A 341 34.81 -2.25 2.42
CA GLU A 341 33.38 -1.89 2.29
C GLU A 341 32.51 -3.13 2.02
N ALA A 342 32.98 -3.99 1.10
CA ALA A 342 32.26 -5.23 0.80
C ALA A 342 32.23 -6.17 2.01
N ARG A 343 33.35 -6.27 2.77
CA ARG A 343 33.47 -7.11 3.96
C ARG A 343 32.49 -6.66 5.04
N SER A 344 32.44 -5.37 5.34
CA SER A 344 31.53 -4.79 6.33
C SER A 344 30.06 -5.02 5.94
N ASP A 345 29.67 -4.78 4.68
CA ASP A 345 28.29 -4.96 4.22
C ASP A 345 27.86 -6.43 4.24
N ILE A 346 28.76 -7.36 3.93
CA ILE A 346 28.49 -8.81 3.99
C ILE A 346 28.38 -9.29 5.43
N PHE A 347 29.24 -8.80 6.32
CA PHE A 347 29.13 -9.05 7.76
C PHE A 347 27.76 -8.66 8.28
N ASP A 348 27.31 -7.41 8.02
CA ASP A 348 26.00 -6.93 8.42
C ASP A 348 24.87 -7.78 7.82
N TYR A 349 25.02 -8.20 6.57
CA TYR A 349 24.03 -9.07 5.97
C TYR A 349 23.94 -10.41 6.66
N ILE A 350 25.06 -11.08 6.95
CA ILE A 350 25.06 -12.41 7.57
C ILE A 350 24.59 -12.35 9.01
N GLU A 351 25.21 -11.49 9.83
CA GLU A 351 25.02 -11.52 11.29
C GLU A 351 23.79 -10.71 11.72
N MET A 352 23.64 -9.49 11.18
CA MET A 352 22.60 -8.57 11.65
C MET A 352 21.25 -8.77 10.94
N PHE A 353 21.25 -9.39 9.76
CA PHE A 353 20.02 -9.59 9.00
C PHE A 353 19.69 -11.05 8.72
N TYR A 354 20.55 -11.79 8.00
CA TYR A 354 20.25 -13.15 7.54
C TYR A 354 20.00 -14.12 8.70
N ASN A 355 20.91 -14.20 9.65
CA ASN A 355 20.79 -15.09 10.80
C ASN A 355 19.73 -14.66 11.81
N SER A 356 19.62 -13.34 12.06
CA SER A 356 18.86 -12.80 13.19
C SER A 356 17.43 -12.34 12.83
N LYS A 357 17.20 -11.87 11.60
CA LYS A 357 15.92 -11.25 11.20
C LYS A 357 15.27 -11.89 9.99
N ARG A 358 16.05 -12.41 9.05
CA ARG A 358 15.55 -12.89 7.77
C ARG A 358 14.72 -14.16 7.94
N ARG A 359 13.44 -14.09 7.60
CA ARG A 359 12.51 -15.23 7.66
C ARG A 359 12.75 -16.21 6.50
N HIS A 360 12.82 -17.49 6.82
CA HIS A 360 13.04 -18.57 5.88
C HIS A 360 11.80 -19.46 5.73
N GLY A 361 11.51 -19.89 4.51
CA GLY A 361 10.37 -20.77 4.24
C GLY A 361 10.56 -22.19 4.82
N SER A 362 11.80 -22.68 4.87
CA SER A 362 12.19 -23.99 5.42
C SER A 362 12.22 -24.05 6.95
N SER A 363 12.20 -22.90 7.64
CA SER A 363 12.31 -22.79 9.10
C SER A 363 11.02 -22.18 9.68
N ASP A 364 9.88 -22.71 9.34
CA ASP A 364 8.54 -22.24 9.77
C ASP A 364 8.33 -20.72 9.64
N LYS A 365 8.98 -20.11 8.67
CA LYS A 365 8.98 -18.65 8.44
C LYS A 365 9.60 -17.86 9.58
N MET A 366 10.46 -18.47 10.36
CA MET A 366 11.27 -17.84 11.41
C MET A 366 12.68 -17.50 10.90
N PRO A 367 13.38 -16.55 11.54
CA PRO A 367 14.81 -16.38 11.37
C PRO A 367 15.59 -17.63 11.84
N PRO A 368 16.75 -17.95 11.25
CA PRO A 368 17.55 -19.12 11.63
C PRO A 368 17.84 -19.19 13.13
N THR A 369 18.25 -18.07 13.74
CA THR A 369 18.57 -18.03 15.17
C THR A 369 17.34 -18.31 16.05
N GLU A 370 16.16 -17.81 15.69
CA GLU A 370 14.94 -18.06 16.46
C GLU A 370 14.43 -19.49 16.30
N TYR A 371 14.61 -20.07 15.10
CA TYR A 371 14.26 -21.45 14.84
C TYR A 371 15.10 -22.43 15.72
N GLU A 372 16.41 -22.17 15.85
CA GLU A 372 17.28 -22.93 16.77
C GLU A 372 16.88 -22.75 18.24
N LYS A 373 16.66 -21.51 18.68
CA LYS A 373 16.21 -21.25 20.05
C LYS A 373 14.91 -21.99 20.39
N ARG A 374 13.98 -22.05 19.47
CA ARG A 374 12.74 -22.81 19.65
C ARG A 374 12.99 -24.32 19.78
N TYR A 375 13.93 -24.86 19.03
CA TYR A 375 14.32 -26.27 19.14
C TYR A 375 14.88 -26.57 20.54
N TYR A 376 15.84 -25.79 21.02
CA TYR A 376 16.45 -26.03 22.35
C TYR A 376 15.45 -25.85 23.49
N ARG A 377 14.58 -24.84 23.45
CA ARG A 377 13.51 -24.67 24.44
C ARG A 377 12.56 -25.88 24.51
N ARG A 378 12.31 -26.54 23.39
CA ARG A 378 11.50 -27.76 23.40
C ARG A 378 12.23 -28.93 24.08
N LEU A 379 13.54 -29.05 23.91
CA LEU A 379 14.33 -30.06 24.59
C LEU A 379 14.41 -29.84 26.11
N GLU A 380 14.46 -28.57 26.55
CA GLU A 380 14.47 -28.23 27.99
C GLU A 380 13.10 -28.45 28.67
N SER A 381 12.02 -28.54 27.90
CA SER A 381 10.65 -28.73 28.40
C SER A 381 10.19 -30.19 28.42
N VAL A 382 11.04 -31.13 28.00
CA VAL A 382 10.85 -32.59 28.05
C VAL A 382 11.74 -33.19 29.12
#